data_18ac36c319db318ce0c46132f3bd5562
#
_entry.id   18ac36c319db318ce0c46132f3bd5562
#
_cell.length_a   1.000
_cell.length_b   1.000
_cell.length_c   1.000
_cell.angle_alpha   90.00
_cell.angle_beta   90.00
_cell.angle_gamma   90.00
#
_symmetry.space_group_name_H-M   'P 1'
#
loop_
_entity.id
_entity.type
_entity.pdbx_description
1 polymer ?
#
loop_
_entity_poly.entity_id
_entity_poly.type
_entity_poly.pdbx_seq_one_letter_code
_entity_poly.pdbx_strand_id
1 'polypeptide(L)'
;MTATHRGGAGGKRVLLVHGMGRTPLAMYGLARYLRRMGCPVEHFGYLAPLQSFAAITGRLRARLRAIAARGHPYVVIGHSLGGLLLRAALAFEPDPIPPPGHLVLLGTPGRPPRLAVRCQRMAIYRWLAGECGQALAGPDLFARLPPPRVPYTIIAGTRGWQGRLSPFGSEPNDGVVALSETRLAPDDRVVAVPVGHTFMMNSRQVRTALGSIVGG
;
A
#
# COMPACT_ATOMS: atom_id res chain seq x y z
N MET A 1 18.84 41.16 -13.88
CA MET A 1 19.49 40.05 -13.13
C MET A 1 18.42 39.07 -12.75
N THR A 2 18.19 38.07 -13.57
CA THR A 2 17.18 37.01 -13.37
C THR A 2 17.83 35.93 -12.55
N ALA A 3 17.38 35.77 -11.28
CA ALA A 3 17.78 34.67 -10.42
C ALA A 3 17.11 33.37 -10.93
N THR A 4 17.91 32.58 -11.64
CA THR A 4 17.55 31.19 -11.95
C THR A 4 17.46 30.40 -10.65
N HIS A 5 16.23 30.13 -10.19
CA HIS A 5 15.95 29.11 -9.16
C HIS A 5 16.43 27.75 -9.71
N ARG A 6 17.64 27.35 -9.37
CA ARG A 6 18.07 25.95 -9.47
C ARG A 6 17.19 25.17 -8.47
N GLY A 7 16.13 24.56 -8.98
CA GLY A 7 15.35 23.58 -8.22
C GLY A 7 16.31 22.51 -7.71
N GLY A 8 16.46 22.41 -6.40
CA GLY A 8 17.30 21.43 -5.75
C GLY A 8 16.92 20.02 -6.22
N ALA A 9 17.90 19.28 -6.73
CA ALA A 9 17.81 17.89 -7.18
C ALA A 9 17.63 16.92 -5.98
N GLY A 10 16.66 17.19 -5.13
CA GLY A 10 16.25 16.27 -4.06
C GLY A 10 15.09 15.43 -4.58
N GLY A 11 15.29 14.11 -4.70
CA GLY A 11 14.21 13.19 -5.08
C GLY A 11 12.98 13.36 -4.18
N LYS A 12 11.81 13.03 -4.70
CA LYS A 12 10.52 13.09 -3.97
C LYS A 12 10.63 12.34 -2.64
N ARG A 13 10.12 12.91 -1.55
CA ARG A 13 10.04 12.21 -0.26
C ARG A 13 9.10 11.01 -0.37
N VAL A 14 9.46 9.88 0.22
CA VAL A 14 8.66 8.66 0.16
C VAL A 14 8.29 8.19 1.57
N LEU A 15 7.02 7.94 1.82
CA LEU A 15 6.53 7.25 3.01
C LEU A 15 6.19 5.80 2.67
N LEU A 16 6.78 4.86 3.40
CA LEU A 16 6.52 3.43 3.26
C LEU A 16 5.64 2.92 4.40
N VAL A 17 4.58 2.19 4.06
CA VAL A 17 3.64 1.57 5.01
C VAL A 17 3.60 0.06 4.75
N HIS A 18 4.03 -0.74 5.73
CA HIS A 18 4.11 -2.20 5.62
C HIS A 18 2.73 -2.88 5.68
N GLY A 19 2.68 -4.17 5.38
CA GLY A 19 1.48 -5.01 5.45
C GLY A 19 1.20 -5.58 6.85
N MET A 20 0.06 -6.25 6.98
CA MET A 20 -0.35 -6.95 8.19
C MET A 20 0.67 -8.03 8.59
N GLY A 21 0.86 -8.25 9.89
CA GLY A 21 1.81 -9.24 10.42
C GLY A 21 3.29 -8.92 10.12
N ARG A 22 3.60 -7.68 9.74
CA ARG A 22 4.94 -7.21 9.39
C ARG A 22 5.36 -6.04 10.27
N THR A 23 6.61 -5.65 10.10
CA THR A 23 7.22 -4.45 10.72
C THR A 23 7.81 -3.56 9.62
N PRO A 24 8.23 -2.33 9.93
CA PRO A 24 8.92 -1.47 8.97
C PRO A 24 10.15 -2.12 8.32
N LEU A 25 10.79 -3.08 8.98
CA LEU A 25 11.93 -3.82 8.43
C LEU A 25 11.60 -4.59 7.15
N ALA A 26 10.35 -5.03 6.97
CA ALA A 26 9.92 -5.69 5.75
C ALA A 26 10.08 -4.79 4.49
N MET A 27 10.05 -3.47 4.66
CA MET A 27 10.21 -2.49 3.60
C MET A 27 11.65 -2.02 3.41
N TYR A 28 12.61 -2.53 4.21
CA TYR A 28 14.01 -2.03 4.22
C TYR A 28 14.69 -2.15 2.86
N GLY A 29 14.51 -3.27 2.17
CA GLY A 29 15.09 -3.48 0.85
C GLY A 29 14.60 -2.46 -0.19
N LEU A 30 13.31 -2.12 -0.16
CA LEU A 30 12.73 -1.06 -0.99
C LEU A 30 13.25 0.31 -0.57
N ALA A 31 13.28 0.60 0.73
CA ALA A 31 13.81 1.86 1.24
C ALA A 31 15.25 2.11 0.82
N ARG A 32 16.10 1.07 0.89
CA ARG A 32 17.49 1.16 0.42
C ARG A 32 17.59 1.48 -1.07
N TYR A 33 16.74 0.86 -1.88
CA TYR A 33 16.67 1.13 -3.32
C TYR A 33 16.29 2.60 -3.58
N LEU A 34 15.22 3.09 -2.96
CA LEU A 34 14.73 4.46 -3.12
C LEU A 34 15.75 5.51 -2.64
N ARG A 35 16.43 5.25 -1.52
CA ARG A 35 17.50 6.12 -1.03
C ARG A 35 18.68 6.23 -1.99
N ARG A 36 19.02 5.13 -2.70
CA ARG A 36 20.03 5.16 -3.76
C ARG A 36 19.63 5.99 -4.97
N MET A 37 18.32 6.19 -5.18
CA MET A 37 17.77 7.09 -6.18
C MET A 37 17.66 8.54 -5.68
N GLY A 38 18.21 8.86 -4.51
CA GLY A 38 18.15 10.21 -3.94
C GLY A 38 16.84 10.55 -3.22
N CYS A 39 15.93 9.61 -3.02
CA CYS A 39 14.67 9.86 -2.33
C CYS A 39 14.86 9.78 -0.79
N PRO A 40 14.51 10.82 -0.03
CA PRO A 40 14.36 10.70 1.42
C PRO A 40 13.22 9.75 1.76
N VAL A 41 13.52 8.67 2.53
CA VAL A 41 12.53 7.62 2.83
C VAL A 41 12.22 7.56 4.31
N GLU A 42 10.96 7.60 4.63
CA GLU A 42 10.39 7.44 5.97
C GLU A 42 9.57 6.15 6.03
N HIS A 43 9.47 5.58 7.23
CA HIS A 43 8.66 4.40 7.50
C HIS A 43 7.55 4.73 8.48
N PHE A 44 6.37 4.20 8.24
CA PHE A 44 5.28 4.19 9.22
C PHE A 44 5.14 2.78 9.78
N GLY A 45 5.26 2.66 11.11
CA GLY A 45 5.14 1.40 11.83
C GLY A 45 3.85 1.31 12.63
N TYR A 46 3.27 0.11 12.67
CA TYR A 46 2.09 -0.21 13.48
C TYR A 46 2.05 -1.71 13.82
N LEU A 47 1.21 -2.07 14.78
CA LEU A 47 1.00 -3.45 15.22
C LEU A 47 -0.48 -3.81 15.06
N ALA A 48 -0.84 -4.41 13.92
CA ALA A 48 -2.21 -4.74 13.58
C ALA A 48 -2.95 -5.60 14.64
N PRO A 49 -2.31 -6.58 15.31
CA PRO A 49 -2.99 -7.36 16.35
C PRO A 49 -3.38 -6.56 17.60
N LEU A 50 -2.68 -5.45 17.88
CA LEU A 50 -2.82 -4.68 19.12
C LEU A 50 -3.49 -3.32 18.94
N GLN A 51 -3.76 -2.92 17.72
CA GLN A 51 -4.26 -1.58 17.40
C GLN A 51 -5.48 -1.67 16.49
N SER A 52 -6.48 -0.82 16.72
CA SER A 52 -7.62 -0.73 15.83
C SER A 52 -7.25 -0.09 14.48
N PHE A 53 -7.98 -0.42 13.43
CA PHE A 53 -7.82 0.18 12.11
C PHE A 53 -7.95 1.71 12.17
N ALA A 54 -8.91 2.20 12.96
CA ALA A 54 -9.15 3.64 13.15
C ALA A 54 -7.96 4.33 13.86
N ALA A 55 -7.41 3.72 14.92
CA ALA A 55 -6.26 4.27 15.65
C ALA A 55 -5.02 4.35 14.77
N ILE A 56 -4.74 3.30 13.99
CA ILE A 56 -3.61 3.29 13.04
C ILE A 56 -3.81 4.36 11.97
N THR A 57 -5.00 4.45 11.39
CA THR A 57 -5.34 5.45 10.37
C THR A 57 -5.20 6.87 10.91
N GLY A 58 -5.65 7.15 12.13
CA GLY A 58 -5.49 8.46 12.78
C GLY A 58 -4.02 8.88 12.95
N ARG A 59 -3.17 7.95 13.42
CA ARG A 59 -1.71 8.18 13.52
C ARG A 59 -1.07 8.39 12.14
N LEU A 60 -1.50 7.61 11.14
CA LEU A 60 -1.00 7.76 9.76
C LEU A 60 -1.38 9.13 9.18
N ARG A 61 -2.60 9.61 9.45
CA ARG A 61 -3.04 10.96 9.05
C ARG A 61 -2.15 12.04 9.66
N ALA A 62 -1.88 11.96 10.98
CA ALA A 62 -0.97 12.91 11.64
C ALA A 62 0.43 12.89 11.00
N ARG A 63 0.93 11.70 10.63
CA ARG A 63 2.22 11.57 9.93
C ARG A 63 2.20 12.20 8.54
N LEU A 64 1.14 11.97 7.76
CA LEU A 64 0.98 12.56 6.43
C LEU A 64 0.92 14.09 6.49
N ARG A 65 0.19 14.68 7.47
CA ARG A 65 0.18 16.13 7.69
C ARG A 65 1.57 16.68 7.99
N ALA A 66 2.32 15.99 8.87
CA ALA A 66 3.68 16.41 9.22
C ALA A 66 4.64 16.33 8.01
N ILE A 67 4.43 15.40 7.09
CA ILE A 67 5.20 15.31 5.84
C ILE A 67 4.80 16.45 4.89
N ALA A 68 3.50 16.65 4.69
CA ALA A 68 2.96 17.68 3.81
C ALA A 68 3.34 19.10 4.27
N ALA A 69 3.36 19.35 5.58
CA ALA A 69 3.74 20.64 6.16
C ALA A 69 5.19 21.06 5.84
N ARG A 70 6.03 20.14 5.38
CA ARG A 70 7.40 20.46 4.94
C ARG A 70 7.47 21.11 3.54
N GLY A 71 6.33 21.22 2.84
CA GLY A 71 6.24 21.92 1.56
C GLY A 71 6.91 21.23 0.37
N HIS A 72 7.39 19.99 0.52
CA HIS A 72 8.02 19.24 -0.57
C HIS A 72 7.08 18.20 -1.17
N PRO A 73 7.15 17.92 -2.47
CA PRO A 73 6.42 16.82 -3.09
C PRO A 73 6.73 15.48 -2.40
N TYR A 74 5.72 14.68 -2.15
CA TYR A 74 5.89 13.39 -1.53
C TYR A 74 5.05 12.30 -2.21
N VAL A 75 5.51 11.06 -2.09
CA VAL A 75 4.86 9.85 -2.60
C VAL A 75 4.62 8.91 -1.43
N VAL A 76 3.52 8.19 -1.46
CA VAL A 76 3.20 7.19 -0.45
C VAL A 76 3.10 5.81 -1.08
N ILE A 77 3.71 4.82 -0.45
CA ILE A 77 3.74 3.43 -0.93
C ILE A 77 3.25 2.52 0.19
N GLY A 78 2.14 1.81 -0.05
CA GLY A 78 1.56 0.87 0.89
C GLY A 78 1.58 -0.56 0.38
N HIS A 79 2.02 -1.49 1.22
CA HIS A 79 1.95 -2.91 0.93
C HIS A 79 0.74 -3.52 1.64
N SER A 80 -0.10 -4.27 0.88
CA SER A 80 -1.23 -5.02 1.44
C SER A 80 -2.13 -4.13 2.33
N LEU A 81 -2.33 -4.45 3.60
CA LEU A 81 -3.06 -3.63 4.58
C LEU A 81 -2.53 -2.19 4.65
N GLY A 82 -1.23 -1.97 4.47
CA GLY A 82 -0.64 -0.63 4.45
C GLY A 82 -1.21 0.26 3.34
N GLY A 83 -1.55 -0.31 2.20
CA GLY A 83 -2.23 0.42 1.12
C GLY A 83 -3.67 0.80 1.47
N LEU A 84 -4.41 -0.07 2.19
CA LEU A 84 -5.75 0.25 2.69
C LEU A 84 -5.71 1.36 3.74
N LEU A 85 -4.76 1.32 4.66
CA LEU A 85 -4.54 2.36 5.66
C LEU A 85 -4.25 3.71 5.00
N LEU A 86 -3.43 3.73 3.94
CA LEU A 86 -3.16 4.95 3.17
C LEU A 86 -4.42 5.45 2.46
N ARG A 87 -5.20 4.58 1.82
CA ARG A 87 -6.49 4.95 1.21
C ARG A 87 -7.43 5.57 2.25
N ALA A 88 -7.59 4.92 3.39
CA ALA A 88 -8.45 5.42 4.47
C ALA A 88 -7.95 6.77 5.02
N ALA A 89 -6.63 6.90 5.20
CA ALA A 89 -6.05 8.15 5.69
C ALA A 89 -6.25 9.32 4.72
N LEU A 90 -6.23 9.07 3.41
CA LEU A 90 -6.39 10.10 2.38
C LEU A 90 -7.86 10.39 2.02
N ALA A 91 -8.77 9.43 2.26
CA ALA A 91 -10.19 9.58 1.95
C ALA A 91 -10.97 10.36 3.01
N PHE A 92 -10.39 10.58 4.20
CA PHE A 92 -11.12 11.17 5.32
C PHE A 92 -11.43 12.67 5.11
N GLU A 93 -12.70 13.01 5.15
CA GLU A 93 -13.23 14.37 5.22
C GLU A 93 -13.96 14.54 6.56
N PRO A 94 -14.04 15.73 7.18
CA PRO A 94 -13.96 17.05 6.57
C PRO A 94 -12.57 17.72 6.64
N ASP A 95 -11.53 17.05 7.06
CA ASP A 95 -10.22 17.65 7.32
C ASP A 95 -9.17 17.06 6.36
N PRO A 96 -9.12 17.52 5.09
CA PRO A 96 -8.24 16.96 4.06
C PRO A 96 -6.76 17.22 4.39
N ILE A 97 -5.92 16.27 4.00
CA ILE A 97 -4.47 16.40 4.06
C ILE A 97 -4.00 16.88 2.68
N PRO A 98 -3.02 17.82 2.59
CA PRO A 98 -2.40 18.14 1.32
C PRO A 98 -1.97 16.83 0.62
N PRO A 99 -2.47 16.57 -0.60
CA PRO A 99 -2.38 15.25 -1.21
C PRO A 99 -0.93 14.88 -1.57
N PRO A 100 -0.56 13.58 -1.51
CA PRO A 100 0.67 13.13 -2.12
C PRO A 100 0.60 13.29 -3.65
N GLY A 101 1.75 13.50 -4.28
CA GLY A 101 1.84 13.52 -5.74
C GLY A 101 1.53 12.16 -6.37
N HIS A 102 1.69 11.06 -5.61
CA HIS A 102 1.34 9.73 -6.08
C HIS A 102 1.12 8.74 -4.92
N LEU A 103 0.18 7.81 -5.11
CA LEU A 103 -0.08 6.68 -4.22
C LEU A 103 0.26 5.37 -4.93
N VAL A 104 1.12 4.55 -4.35
CA VAL A 104 1.40 3.21 -4.87
C VAL A 104 0.83 2.13 -3.95
N LEU A 105 0.07 1.24 -4.54
CA LEU A 105 -0.59 0.11 -3.89
C LEU A 105 0.09 -1.20 -4.31
N LEU A 106 0.88 -1.80 -3.41
CA LEU A 106 1.59 -3.05 -3.64
C LEU A 106 0.78 -4.22 -3.07
N GLY A 107 0.20 -5.06 -3.92
CA GLY A 107 -0.62 -6.21 -3.50
C GLY A 107 -1.78 -5.81 -2.58
N THR A 108 -2.24 -4.57 -2.68
CA THR A 108 -3.33 -4.05 -1.85
C THR A 108 -4.66 -4.47 -2.42
N PRO A 109 -5.56 -5.08 -1.63
CA PRO A 109 -6.89 -5.43 -2.12
C PRO A 109 -7.76 -4.18 -2.30
N GLY A 110 -8.56 -4.18 -3.36
CA GLY A 110 -9.60 -3.19 -3.64
C GLY A 110 -10.99 -3.61 -3.13
N ARG A 111 -11.15 -4.89 -2.78
CA ARG A 111 -12.35 -5.53 -2.23
C ARG A 111 -11.95 -6.58 -1.19
N PRO A 112 -12.89 -7.16 -0.41
CA PRO A 112 -12.56 -8.22 0.54
C PRO A 112 -11.86 -9.40 -0.16
N PRO A 113 -10.59 -9.71 0.20
CA PRO A 113 -9.88 -10.82 -0.43
C PRO A 113 -10.54 -12.15 -0.07
N ARG A 114 -10.76 -13.04 -1.04
CA ARG A 114 -11.35 -14.37 -0.83
C ARG A 114 -10.65 -15.16 0.28
N LEU A 115 -9.33 -15.06 0.35
CA LEU A 115 -8.57 -15.74 1.39
C LEU A 115 -8.88 -15.19 2.79
N ALA A 116 -8.95 -13.87 2.96
CA ALA A 116 -9.30 -13.24 4.23
C ALA A 116 -10.72 -13.62 4.67
N VAL A 117 -11.69 -13.60 3.74
CA VAL A 117 -13.07 -14.01 3.97
C VAL A 117 -13.14 -15.49 4.42
N ARG A 118 -12.35 -16.37 3.80
CA ARG A 118 -12.31 -17.80 4.22
C ARG A 118 -11.68 -17.99 5.60
N CYS A 119 -10.64 -17.23 5.92
CA CYS A 119 -9.90 -17.36 7.17
C CYS A 119 -10.49 -16.60 8.35
N GLN A 120 -11.41 -15.64 8.13
CA GLN A 120 -11.93 -14.75 9.18
C GLN A 120 -12.54 -15.45 10.40
N ARG A 121 -13.09 -16.68 10.22
CA ARG A 121 -13.68 -17.49 11.30
C ARG A 121 -12.65 -18.31 12.08
N MET A 122 -11.42 -18.46 11.57
CA MET A 122 -10.36 -19.23 12.23
C MET A 122 -9.83 -18.44 13.43
N ALA A 123 -9.77 -19.07 14.61
CA ALA A 123 -9.30 -18.42 15.83
C ALA A 123 -7.87 -17.87 15.69
N ILE A 124 -6.98 -18.65 15.05
CA ILE A 124 -5.60 -18.25 14.81
C ILE A 124 -5.50 -16.99 13.93
N TYR A 125 -6.35 -16.89 12.89
CA TYR A 125 -6.38 -15.70 12.03
C TYR A 125 -6.88 -14.48 12.82
N ARG A 126 -7.94 -14.63 13.60
CA ARG A 126 -8.50 -13.57 14.46
C ARG A 126 -7.46 -13.06 15.45
N TRP A 127 -6.71 -13.96 16.07
CA TRP A 127 -5.67 -13.62 17.02
C TRP A 127 -4.48 -12.88 16.35
N LEU A 128 -3.99 -13.37 15.21
CA LEU A 128 -2.86 -12.79 14.50
C LEU A 128 -3.18 -11.48 13.76
N ALA A 129 -4.37 -11.36 13.25
CA ALA A 129 -4.79 -10.24 12.41
C ALA A 129 -5.58 -9.16 13.16
N GLY A 130 -6.10 -9.48 14.35
CA GLY A 130 -6.85 -8.55 15.20
C GLY A 130 -8.05 -7.91 14.48
N GLU A 131 -8.44 -6.74 14.93
CA GLU A 131 -9.52 -5.95 14.32
C GLU A 131 -9.23 -5.61 12.84
N CYS A 132 -7.97 -5.31 12.51
CA CYS A 132 -7.57 -5.01 11.13
C CYS A 132 -7.85 -6.18 10.17
N GLY A 133 -7.65 -7.42 10.62
CA GLY A 133 -7.95 -8.61 9.81
C GLY A 133 -9.44 -8.83 9.63
N GLN A 134 -10.25 -8.55 10.64
CA GLN A 134 -11.72 -8.63 10.54
C GLN A 134 -12.25 -7.54 9.59
N ALA A 135 -11.75 -6.32 9.71
CA ALA A 135 -12.09 -5.23 8.79
C ALA A 135 -11.72 -5.57 7.34
N LEU A 136 -10.56 -6.22 7.13
CA LEU A 136 -10.10 -6.65 5.80
C LEU A 136 -11.02 -7.72 5.17
N ALA A 137 -11.63 -8.57 5.98
CA ALA A 137 -12.56 -9.60 5.51
C ALA A 137 -14.00 -9.09 5.33
N GLY A 138 -14.34 -7.93 5.92
CA GLY A 138 -15.67 -7.32 5.86
C GLY A 138 -15.88 -6.41 4.65
N PRO A 139 -17.08 -6.40 4.05
CA PRO A 139 -17.40 -5.52 2.93
C PRO A 139 -17.46 -4.04 3.33
N ASP A 140 -17.81 -3.73 4.58
CA ASP A 140 -18.07 -2.37 5.05
C ASP A 140 -16.86 -1.44 4.91
N LEU A 141 -15.66 -1.95 5.17
CA LEU A 141 -14.44 -1.18 4.99
C LEU A 141 -14.30 -0.71 3.53
N PHE A 142 -14.48 -1.63 2.59
CA PHE A 142 -14.29 -1.35 1.16
C PHE A 142 -15.40 -0.45 0.60
N ALA A 143 -16.64 -0.61 1.08
CA ALA A 143 -17.75 0.26 0.68
C ALA A 143 -17.53 1.74 1.09
N ARG A 144 -16.78 1.97 2.18
CA ARG A 144 -16.43 3.32 2.67
C ARG A 144 -15.15 3.88 2.08
N LEU A 145 -14.43 3.12 1.25
CA LEU A 145 -13.16 3.53 0.65
C LEU A 145 -13.32 3.77 -0.86
N PRO A 146 -13.69 4.98 -1.28
CA PRO A 146 -13.75 5.31 -2.70
C PRO A 146 -12.37 5.18 -3.37
N PRO A 147 -12.30 5.13 -4.70
CA PRO A 147 -11.05 5.29 -5.42
C PRO A 147 -10.31 6.56 -4.98
N PRO A 148 -8.98 6.53 -4.89
CA PRO A 148 -8.20 7.70 -4.47
C PRO A 148 -8.39 8.88 -5.42
N ARG A 149 -8.49 10.09 -4.86
CA ARG A 149 -8.54 11.35 -5.64
C ARG A 149 -7.17 11.86 -6.08
N VAL A 150 -6.12 11.09 -5.85
CA VAL A 150 -4.74 11.38 -6.25
C VAL A 150 -4.31 10.39 -7.32
N PRO A 151 -3.31 10.72 -8.16
CA PRO A 151 -2.72 9.74 -9.07
C PRO A 151 -2.28 8.50 -8.30
N TYR A 152 -2.62 7.31 -8.80
CA TYR A 152 -2.23 6.06 -8.16
C TYR A 152 -1.80 4.99 -9.15
N THR A 153 -1.01 4.06 -8.66
CA THR A 153 -0.58 2.87 -9.39
C THR A 153 -0.82 1.63 -8.54
N ILE A 154 -1.46 0.64 -9.14
CA ILE A 154 -1.66 -0.68 -8.54
C ILE A 154 -0.61 -1.63 -9.11
N ILE A 155 0.18 -2.25 -8.24
CA ILE A 155 1.13 -3.31 -8.60
C ILE A 155 0.68 -4.59 -7.91
N ALA A 156 0.36 -5.62 -8.69
CA ALA A 156 -0.13 -6.90 -8.21
C ALA A 156 0.84 -8.04 -8.55
N GLY A 157 1.03 -8.95 -7.62
CA GLY A 157 1.80 -10.16 -7.85
C GLY A 157 0.97 -11.25 -8.52
N THR A 158 1.63 -12.10 -9.31
CA THR A 158 0.97 -13.19 -10.04
C THR A 158 1.59 -14.56 -9.80
N ARG A 159 2.56 -14.68 -8.89
CA ARG A 159 3.29 -15.92 -8.61
C ARG A 159 2.73 -16.64 -7.36
N GLY A 160 1.41 -16.68 -7.23
CA GLY A 160 0.73 -17.49 -6.23
C GLY A 160 0.36 -18.87 -6.76
N TRP A 161 -0.10 -19.72 -5.85
CA TRP A 161 -0.56 -21.06 -6.20
C TRP A 161 -1.87 -21.01 -6.98
N GLN A 162 -1.94 -21.76 -8.07
CA GLN A 162 -3.11 -21.92 -8.94
C GLN A 162 -3.51 -23.39 -9.02
N GLY A 163 -4.74 -23.66 -9.46
CA GLY A 163 -5.27 -24.99 -9.67
C GLY A 163 -6.51 -25.30 -8.84
N ARG A 164 -7.02 -26.51 -8.97
CA ARG A 164 -8.33 -26.91 -8.39
C ARG A 164 -8.42 -26.77 -6.87
N LEU A 165 -7.30 -26.88 -6.16
CA LEU A 165 -7.25 -26.73 -4.70
C LEU A 165 -6.89 -25.31 -4.25
N SER A 166 -6.55 -24.41 -5.18
CA SER A 166 -6.30 -23.00 -4.86
C SER A 166 -7.60 -22.27 -4.55
N PRO A 167 -7.64 -21.39 -3.53
CA PRO A 167 -8.79 -20.51 -3.31
C PRO A 167 -9.05 -19.54 -4.47
N PHE A 168 -8.09 -19.41 -5.39
CA PHE A 168 -8.12 -18.53 -6.56
C PHE A 168 -8.41 -19.28 -7.86
N GLY A 169 -8.48 -20.63 -7.84
CA GLY A 169 -8.63 -21.43 -9.05
C GLY A 169 -7.43 -21.22 -9.99
N SER A 170 -7.70 -20.99 -11.27
CA SER A 170 -6.70 -20.66 -12.31
C SER A 170 -6.36 -19.17 -12.40
N GLU A 171 -7.00 -18.33 -11.57
CA GLU A 171 -6.79 -16.88 -11.64
C GLU A 171 -5.38 -16.50 -11.17
N PRO A 172 -4.68 -15.58 -11.88
CA PRO A 172 -3.43 -15.01 -11.41
C PRO A 172 -3.58 -14.37 -10.02
N ASN A 173 -2.68 -14.72 -9.12
CA ASN A 173 -2.70 -14.25 -7.74
C ASN A 173 -1.27 -14.21 -7.18
N ASP A 174 -1.08 -13.55 -6.04
CA ASP A 174 0.21 -13.47 -5.37
C ASP A 174 0.35 -14.45 -4.18
N GLY A 175 -0.64 -15.31 -3.99
CA GLY A 175 -0.77 -16.26 -2.88
C GLY A 175 -1.66 -15.74 -1.75
N VAL A 176 -2.03 -14.46 -1.73
CA VAL A 176 -2.89 -13.82 -0.72
C VAL A 176 -4.05 -13.07 -1.36
N VAL A 177 -3.79 -12.34 -2.46
CA VAL A 177 -4.74 -11.50 -3.18
C VAL A 177 -4.72 -11.90 -4.66
N ALA A 178 -5.88 -12.09 -5.25
CA ALA A 178 -5.99 -12.31 -6.69
C ALA A 178 -5.84 -11.02 -7.47
N LEU A 179 -5.42 -11.12 -8.73
CA LEU A 179 -5.23 -9.96 -9.60
C LEU A 179 -6.52 -9.12 -9.71
N SER A 180 -7.66 -9.76 -9.88
CA SER A 180 -8.97 -9.07 -9.93
C SER A 180 -9.36 -8.39 -8.64
N GLU A 181 -8.86 -8.87 -7.50
CA GLU A 181 -9.16 -8.31 -6.19
C GLU A 181 -8.38 -7.03 -5.89
N THR A 182 -7.34 -6.71 -6.67
CA THR A 182 -6.54 -5.49 -6.47
C THR A 182 -7.14 -4.24 -7.10
N ARG A 183 -8.07 -4.38 -8.05
CA ARG A 183 -8.72 -3.25 -8.73
C ARG A 183 -9.62 -2.47 -7.78
N LEU A 184 -9.56 -1.15 -7.85
CA LEU A 184 -10.42 -0.22 -7.10
C LEU A 184 -11.61 0.23 -7.96
N ALA A 185 -11.39 0.35 -9.27
CA ALA A 185 -12.40 0.64 -10.29
C ALA A 185 -12.29 -0.38 -11.44
N PRO A 186 -13.36 -0.58 -12.24
CA PRO A 186 -13.35 -1.52 -13.35
C PRO A 186 -12.23 -1.26 -14.38
N ASP A 187 -11.95 0.00 -14.64
CA ASP A 187 -11.01 0.45 -15.69
C ASP A 187 -9.55 0.57 -15.19
N ASP A 188 -9.29 0.21 -13.93
CA ASP A 188 -7.95 0.31 -13.38
C ASP A 188 -6.95 -0.53 -14.18
N ARG A 189 -5.83 0.13 -14.54
CA ARG A 189 -4.66 -0.56 -15.06
C ARG A 189 -3.83 -1.10 -13.91
N VAL A 190 -3.66 -2.42 -13.89
CA VAL A 190 -2.85 -3.10 -12.88
C VAL A 190 -1.53 -3.52 -13.49
N VAL A 191 -0.43 -3.12 -12.88
CA VAL A 191 0.90 -3.59 -13.23
C VAL A 191 1.09 -4.98 -12.62
N ALA A 192 0.91 -6.01 -13.43
CA ALA A 192 1.09 -7.40 -13.00
C ALA A 192 2.58 -7.76 -13.03
N VAL A 193 3.11 -8.33 -11.94
CA VAL A 193 4.50 -8.76 -11.81
C VAL A 193 4.57 -10.21 -11.31
N PRO A 194 5.50 -11.04 -11.82
CA PRO A 194 5.59 -12.45 -11.42
C PRO A 194 6.29 -12.62 -10.07
N VAL A 195 5.63 -12.15 -9.00
CA VAL A 195 6.12 -12.20 -7.61
C VAL A 195 5.01 -12.65 -6.68
N GLY A 196 5.39 -13.23 -5.53
CA GLY A 196 4.48 -13.55 -4.43
C GLY A 196 4.28 -12.36 -3.50
N HIS A 197 3.19 -12.40 -2.72
CA HIS A 197 2.74 -11.31 -1.83
C HIS A 197 3.80 -10.86 -0.83
N THR A 198 4.37 -11.83 -0.12
CA THR A 198 5.19 -11.60 1.07
C THR A 198 6.47 -10.80 0.82
N PHE A 199 7.08 -10.95 -0.36
CA PHE A 199 8.37 -10.36 -0.70
C PHE A 199 8.33 -9.44 -1.92
N MET A 200 7.13 -9.02 -2.36
CA MET A 200 6.99 -8.25 -3.59
C MET A 200 7.76 -6.92 -3.56
N MET A 201 7.86 -6.26 -2.39
CA MET A 201 8.63 -5.02 -2.21
C MET A 201 10.13 -5.21 -2.45
N ASN A 202 10.63 -6.44 -2.43
CA ASN A 202 12.04 -6.77 -2.70
C ASN A 202 12.29 -7.18 -4.16
N SER A 203 11.23 -7.35 -4.96
CA SER A 203 11.33 -7.71 -6.37
C SER A 203 12.00 -6.62 -7.21
N ARG A 204 12.85 -7.05 -8.14
CA ARG A 204 13.48 -6.13 -9.12
C ARG A 204 12.42 -5.47 -10.01
N GLN A 205 11.43 -6.25 -10.47
CA GLN A 205 10.36 -5.73 -11.34
C GLN A 205 9.53 -4.66 -10.63
N VAL A 206 9.18 -4.87 -9.36
CA VAL A 206 8.47 -3.87 -8.54
C VAL A 206 9.32 -2.62 -8.38
N ARG A 207 10.63 -2.76 -8.09
CA ARG A 207 11.54 -1.61 -7.96
C ARG A 207 11.67 -0.84 -9.26
N THR A 208 11.77 -1.52 -10.41
CA THR A 208 11.81 -0.88 -11.73
C THR A 208 10.53 -0.09 -11.99
N ALA A 209 9.35 -0.67 -11.74
CA ALA A 209 8.07 0.01 -11.89
C ALA A 209 7.95 1.26 -10.98
N LEU A 210 8.50 1.20 -9.77
CA LEU A 210 8.54 2.33 -8.85
C LEU A 210 9.51 3.43 -9.30
N GLY A 211 10.60 3.07 -9.95
CA GLY A 211 11.61 4.01 -10.43
C GLY A 211 11.05 5.11 -11.34
N SER A 212 10.14 4.76 -12.23
CA SER A 212 9.46 5.72 -13.14
C SER A 212 8.50 6.66 -12.41
N ILE A 213 7.97 6.27 -11.23
CA ILE A 213 7.00 7.06 -10.46
C ILE A 213 7.71 8.07 -9.55
N VAL A 214 8.85 7.68 -8.95
CA VAL A 214 9.55 8.51 -7.97
C VAL A 214 10.69 9.33 -8.56
N GLY A 215 11.22 8.93 -9.72
CA GLY A 215 12.35 9.58 -10.41
C GLY A 215 11.96 10.63 -11.45
N GLY A 216 10.64 10.79 -11.75
CA GLY A 216 10.10 11.77 -12.69
C GLY A 216 9.77 13.14 -12.02
#